data_0c4662f99c076cdf5a0367591fb8af4c
#
_entry.id   0c4662f99c076cdf5a0367591fb8af4c
#
_cell.length_a   1.000
_cell.length_b   1.000
_cell.length_c   1.000
_cell.angle_alpha   90.00
_cell.angle_beta   90.00
_cell.angle_gamma   90.00
#
_symmetry.space_group_name_H-M   'P 1'
#
loop_
_entity.id
_entity.type
_entity.pdbx_description
1 polymer ?
#
loop_
_entity_poly.entity_id
_entity_poly.type
_entity_poly.pdbx_seq_one_letter_code
_entity_poly.pdbx_strand_id
1 'polypeptide(L)'
;MNTSSSENIVGIDIGGTKVSVCLGKVDGTILAHKRIETALLKGPDVGLPKIAELISALLEEEKTPLKDINAVGLAAPGPVSTKVGTLLTPPNLPLWVDVPIVRYLEAKLGLPVFMDNDANAGALAEWEFGSAKHVDNLVYLTMSTGMGGGLVIQKKIHQGGTDTGGEVGHFILDPKGPQCPCGLQGCFEAYCGGQSLANRVKEEVSKGVQTILANDVESIDMKVIIEAVKQKDRFALSVWEEYIERLSQGIGILIQTLNPEAIILGTVATHNQDLVMPPLKKALCRYAWKIPLDYCRIEPSAHKGEIGMLGALALAIQGLNSGEIDPQK
;
A
#
# COMPACT_ATOMS: atom_id res chain seq x y z
N MET A 1 -36.84 -11.22 17.50
CA MET A 1 -35.78 -12.22 17.34
C MET A 1 -34.54 -11.43 16.93
N ASN A 2 -33.60 -11.22 17.85
CA ASN A 2 -32.34 -10.59 17.53
C ASN A 2 -31.53 -11.57 16.67
N THR A 3 -31.54 -11.42 15.36
CA THR A 3 -30.48 -11.95 14.52
C THR A 3 -29.27 -11.08 14.80
N SER A 4 -28.32 -11.57 15.61
CA SER A 4 -26.99 -10.99 15.65
C SER A 4 -26.47 -11.04 14.19
N SER A 5 -26.44 -9.90 13.52
CA SER A 5 -25.77 -9.80 12.24
C SER A 5 -24.36 -10.34 12.45
N SER A 6 -23.94 -11.30 11.65
CA SER A 6 -22.57 -11.81 11.65
C SER A 6 -21.64 -10.61 11.55
N GLU A 7 -20.56 -10.57 12.34
CA GLU A 7 -19.53 -9.52 12.25
C GLU A 7 -18.41 -9.91 11.25
N ASN A 8 -18.58 -11.05 10.55
CA ASN A 8 -17.56 -11.61 9.70
C ASN A 8 -17.54 -10.95 8.33
N ILE A 9 -16.35 -10.66 7.86
CA ILE A 9 -16.03 -10.13 6.54
C ILE A 9 -14.83 -10.87 5.97
N VAL A 10 -14.69 -10.86 4.65
CA VAL A 10 -13.53 -11.42 3.96
C VAL A 10 -12.70 -10.27 3.37
N GLY A 11 -11.38 -10.34 3.53
CA GLY A 11 -10.43 -9.45 2.89
C GLY A 11 -9.61 -10.20 1.84
N ILE A 12 -9.39 -9.56 0.70
CA ILE A 12 -8.50 -10.01 -0.37
C ILE A 12 -7.44 -8.95 -0.59
N ASP A 13 -6.17 -9.30 -0.48
CA ASP A 13 -5.03 -8.44 -0.76
C ASP A 13 -4.23 -9.05 -1.91
N ILE A 14 -4.27 -8.39 -3.08
CA ILE A 14 -3.51 -8.79 -4.27
C ILE A 14 -2.24 -7.94 -4.33
N GLY A 15 -1.14 -8.49 -3.85
CA GLY A 15 0.17 -7.85 -3.96
C GLY A 15 0.98 -8.32 -5.16
N GLY A 16 2.10 -7.65 -5.42
CA GLY A 16 3.00 -8.00 -6.54
C GLY A 16 3.63 -9.39 -6.45
N THR A 17 3.78 -9.96 -5.26
CA THR A 17 4.42 -11.27 -5.02
C THR A 17 3.49 -12.30 -4.41
N LYS A 18 2.50 -11.88 -3.65
CA LYS A 18 1.58 -12.73 -2.90
C LYS A 18 0.16 -12.22 -3.02
N VAL A 19 -0.78 -13.15 -3.05
CA VAL A 19 -2.20 -12.89 -2.84
C VAL A 19 -2.57 -13.49 -1.50
N SER A 20 -3.18 -12.67 -0.63
CA SER A 20 -3.66 -13.08 0.68
C SER A 20 -5.18 -12.99 0.71
N VAL A 21 -5.83 -13.98 1.29
CA VAL A 21 -7.25 -13.94 1.64
C VAL A 21 -7.36 -14.14 3.13
N CYS A 22 -8.14 -13.30 3.81
CA CYS A 22 -8.37 -13.42 5.24
C CYS A 22 -9.86 -13.44 5.57
N LEU A 23 -10.20 -14.18 6.62
CA LEU A 23 -11.45 -14.08 7.34
C LEU A 23 -11.20 -13.16 8.53
N GLY A 24 -12.00 -12.14 8.70
CA GLY A 24 -11.87 -11.18 9.80
C GLY A 24 -13.21 -10.68 10.29
N LYS A 25 -13.14 -9.82 11.29
CA LYS A 25 -14.29 -9.13 11.87
C LYS A 25 -14.27 -7.64 11.56
N VAL A 26 -15.42 -7.00 11.73
CA VAL A 26 -15.57 -5.54 11.57
C VAL A 26 -14.74 -4.71 12.57
N ASP A 27 -14.19 -5.31 13.61
CA ASP A 27 -13.26 -4.66 14.54
C ASP A 27 -11.79 -4.74 14.10
N GLY A 28 -11.51 -5.36 12.95
CA GLY A 28 -10.16 -5.57 12.40
C GLY A 28 -9.48 -6.86 12.88
N THR A 29 -10.14 -7.67 13.71
CA THR A 29 -9.57 -8.95 14.13
C THR A 29 -9.46 -9.90 12.95
N ILE A 30 -8.25 -10.34 12.59
CA ILE A 30 -8.01 -11.39 11.60
C ILE A 30 -8.12 -12.73 12.29
N LEU A 31 -9.12 -13.53 11.90
CA LEU A 31 -9.38 -14.87 12.47
C LEU A 31 -8.49 -15.93 11.84
N ALA A 32 -8.38 -15.90 10.50
CA ALA A 32 -7.58 -16.83 9.74
C ALA A 32 -7.19 -16.22 8.39
N HIS A 33 -6.16 -16.76 7.74
CA HIS A 33 -5.78 -16.33 6.40
C HIS A 33 -5.14 -17.46 5.59
N LYS A 34 -5.23 -17.34 4.26
CA LYS A 34 -4.49 -18.17 3.29
C LYS A 34 -3.71 -17.27 2.34
N ARG A 35 -2.59 -17.78 1.85
CA ARG A 35 -1.71 -17.07 0.90
C ARG A 35 -1.27 -17.97 -0.23
N ILE A 36 -1.17 -17.40 -1.42
CA ILE A 36 -0.56 -18.02 -2.59
C ILE A 36 0.41 -17.03 -3.26
N GLU A 37 1.31 -17.51 -4.08
CA GLU A 37 2.17 -16.66 -4.90
C GLU A 37 1.36 -16.01 -6.03
N THR A 38 1.55 -14.71 -6.27
CA THR A 38 0.87 -13.97 -7.34
C THR A 38 1.17 -14.56 -8.73
N ALA A 39 2.37 -15.12 -8.93
CA ALA A 39 2.74 -15.82 -10.16
C ALA A 39 1.80 -16.99 -10.52
N LEU A 40 1.09 -17.54 -9.54
CA LEU A 40 0.11 -18.60 -9.76
C LEU A 40 -1.21 -18.11 -10.35
N LEU A 41 -1.47 -16.80 -10.34
CA LEU A 41 -2.69 -16.25 -10.94
C LEU A 41 -2.66 -16.30 -12.47
N LYS A 42 -1.46 -16.23 -13.07
CA LYS A 42 -1.31 -16.17 -14.54
C LYS A 42 -2.22 -15.08 -15.13
N GLY A 43 -3.09 -15.42 -16.08
CA GLY A 43 -4.13 -14.52 -16.59
C GLY A 43 -5.43 -14.59 -15.77
N PRO A 44 -6.41 -13.71 -16.05
CA PRO A 44 -7.68 -13.63 -15.31
C PRO A 44 -8.49 -14.91 -15.35
N ASP A 45 -8.45 -15.66 -16.46
CA ASP A 45 -9.19 -16.94 -16.63
C ASP A 45 -8.75 -18.01 -15.61
N VAL A 46 -7.51 -17.96 -15.17
CA VAL A 46 -6.95 -18.86 -14.14
C VAL A 46 -7.01 -18.21 -12.76
N GLY A 47 -6.68 -16.94 -12.67
CA GLY A 47 -6.53 -16.23 -11.40
C GLY A 47 -7.84 -15.96 -10.70
N LEU A 48 -8.88 -15.53 -11.42
CA LEU A 48 -10.18 -15.25 -10.81
C LEU A 48 -10.81 -16.48 -10.14
N PRO A 49 -10.90 -17.67 -10.81
CA PRO A 49 -11.36 -18.89 -10.16
C PRO A 49 -10.50 -19.25 -8.95
N LYS A 50 -9.18 -19.10 -9.05
CA LYS A 50 -8.24 -19.46 -7.98
C LYS A 50 -8.43 -18.58 -6.74
N ILE A 51 -8.70 -17.29 -6.90
CA ILE A 51 -9.04 -16.40 -5.77
C ILE A 51 -10.34 -16.85 -5.10
N ALA A 52 -11.38 -17.15 -5.88
CA ALA A 52 -12.66 -17.63 -5.35
C ALA A 52 -12.51 -18.98 -4.62
N GLU A 53 -11.71 -19.91 -5.16
CA GLU A 53 -11.37 -21.17 -4.53
C GLU A 53 -10.62 -20.98 -3.22
N LEU A 54 -9.70 -20.01 -3.16
CA LEU A 54 -8.94 -19.70 -1.95
C LEU A 54 -9.86 -19.20 -0.84
N ILE A 55 -10.86 -18.37 -1.16
CA ILE A 55 -11.90 -17.92 -0.22
C ILE A 55 -12.70 -19.13 0.28
N SER A 56 -13.19 -19.96 -0.64
CA SER A 56 -14.00 -21.14 -0.30
C SER A 56 -13.25 -22.10 0.61
N ALA A 57 -11.98 -22.37 0.29
CA ALA A 57 -11.12 -23.24 1.09
C ALA A 57 -10.79 -22.67 2.48
N LEU A 58 -10.67 -21.33 2.61
CA LEU A 58 -10.50 -20.67 3.91
C LEU A 58 -11.76 -20.83 4.77
N LEU A 59 -12.94 -20.52 4.19
CA LEU A 59 -14.21 -20.58 4.90
C LEU A 59 -14.58 -22.02 5.32
N GLU A 60 -14.26 -23.02 4.49
CA GLU A 60 -14.48 -24.42 4.81
C GLU A 60 -13.60 -24.89 5.97
N GLU A 61 -12.32 -24.53 5.97
CA GLU A 61 -11.38 -24.86 7.06
C GLU A 61 -11.82 -24.23 8.39
N GLU A 62 -12.26 -22.97 8.36
CA GLU A 62 -12.75 -22.24 9.53
C GLU A 62 -14.22 -22.60 9.89
N LYS A 63 -14.85 -23.50 9.15
CA LYS A 63 -16.25 -23.93 9.34
C LYS A 63 -17.22 -22.74 9.38
N THR A 64 -16.91 -21.68 8.63
CA THR A 64 -17.72 -20.47 8.54
C THR A 64 -18.55 -20.52 7.27
N PRO A 65 -19.88 -20.65 7.35
CA PRO A 65 -20.74 -20.66 6.17
C PRO A 65 -20.69 -19.32 5.43
N LEU A 66 -20.72 -19.34 4.10
CA LEU A 66 -20.70 -18.13 3.28
C LEU A 66 -21.84 -17.14 3.61
N LYS A 67 -23.01 -17.64 4.03
CA LYS A 67 -24.15 -16.83 4.48
C LYS A 67 -23.88 -16.00 5.75
N ASP A 68 -22.82 -16.35 6.50
CA ASP A 68 -22.40 -15.65 7.71
C ASP A 68 -21.32 -14.59 7.42
N ILE A 69 -21.02 -14.33 6.12
CA ILE A 69 -20.13 -13.27 5.66
C ILE A 69 -20.97 -12.11 5.12
N ASN A 70 -20.69 -10.89 5.59
CA ASN A 70 -21.46 -9.71 5.22
C ASN A 70 -20.97 -9.05 3.93
N ALA A 71 -19.67 -9.03 3.71
CA ALA A 71 -19.04 -8.38 2.55
C ALA A 71 -17.62 -8.91 2.30
N VAL A 72 -17.11 -8.58 1.12
CA VAL A 72 -15.72 -8.81 0.72
C VAL A 72 -15.07 -7.46 0.43
N GLY A 73 -13.90 -7.22 1.00
CA GLY A 73 -13.04 -6.10 0.63
C GLY A 73 -11.87 -6.59 -0.22
N LEU A 74 -11.52 -5.83 -1.23
CA LEU A 74 -10.46 -6.17 -2.18
C LEU A 74 -9.46 -5.02 -2.31
N ALA A 75 -8.28 -5.19 -1.79
CA ALA A 75 -7.11 -4.36 -2.05
C ALA A 75 -6.34 -4.92 -3.25
N ALA A 76 -6.07 -4.09 -4.25
CA ALA A 76 -5.41 -4.54 -5.47
C ALA A 76 -4.38 -3.52 -5.98
N PRO A 77 -3.37 -3.94 -6.76
CA PRO A 77 -2.42 -3.00 -7.34
C PRO A 77 -3.12 -2.09 -8.35
N GLY A 78 -2.81 -0.80 -8.30
CA GLY A 78 -3.28 0.18 -9.29
C GLY A 78 -2.66 -0.02 -10.68
N PRO A 79 -3.23 0.62 -11.73
CA PRO A 79 -4.45 1.42 -11.70
C PRO A 79 -5.73 0.59 -11.65
N VAL A 80 -6.72 1.08 -10.90
CA VAL A 80 -8.03 0.47 -10.75
C VAL A 80 -9.14 1.46 -11.11
N SER A 81 -10.34 0.97 -11.44
CA SER A 81 -11.56 1.78 -11.44
C SER A 81 -12.51 1.25 -10.38
N THR A 82 -12.67 2.00 -9.31
CA THR A 82 -13.55 1.65 -8.19
C THR A 82 -15.02 1.73 -8.59
N LYS A 83 -15.37 2.68 -9.47
CA LYS A 83 -16.74 2.91 -9.97
C LYS A 83 -17.32 1.72 -10.72
N VAL A 84 -16.48 0.98 -11.45
CA VAL A 84 -16.91 -0.19 -12.24
C VAL A 84 -16.29 -1.51 -11.75
N GLY A 85 -15.51 -1.46 -10.68
CA GLY A 85 -14.94 -2.64 -10.06
C GLY A 85 -13.92 -3.39 -10.93
N THR A 86 -13.06 -2.64 -11.65
CA THR A 86 -12.19 -3.18 -12.70
C THR A 86 -10.72 -2.90 -12.41
N LEU A 87 -9.87 -3.93 -12.54
CA LEU A 87 -8.42 -3.76 -12.66
C LEU A 87 -8.12 -3.31 -14.09
N LEU A 88 -7.47 -2.17 -14.27
CA LEU A 88 -7.20 -1.62 -15.60
C LEU A 88 -5.96 -2.25 -16.22
N THR A 89 -4.78 -1.81 -15.82
CA THR A 89 -3.51 -2.31 -16.37
C THR A 89 -2.42 -2.36 -15.30
N PRO A 90 -2.61 -3.16 -14.23
CA PRO A 90 -1.65 -3.18 -13.13
C PRO A 90 -0.29 -3.74 -13.58
N PRO A 91 0.82 -3.00 -13.40
CA PRO A 91 2.15 -3.40 -13.90
C PRO A 91 2.61 -4.77 -13.38
N ASN A 92 2.19 -5.12 -12.17
CA ASN A 92 2.54 -6.39 -11.52
C ASN A 92 1.70 -7.59 -12.03
N LEU A 93 0.66 -7.33 -12.81
CA LEU A 93 -0.24 -8.33 -13.39
C LEU A 93 -0.44 -8.05 -14.90
N PRO A 94 0.60 -8.18 -15.74
CA PRO A 94 0.60 -7.69 -17.13
C PRO A 94 -0.46 -8.34 -18.03
N LEU A 95 -1.00 -9.50 -17.64
CA LEU A 95 -2.07 -10.18 -18.38
C LEU A 95 -3.48 -9.77 -17.90
N TRP A 96 -3.57 -8.91 -16.88
CA TRP A 96 -4.83 -8.47 -16.29
C TRP A 96 -5.19 -7.09 -16.81
N VAL A 97 -5.72 -7.04 -18.04
CA VAL A 97 -6.13 -5.80 -18.72
C VAL A 97 -7.65 -5.71 -18.71
N ASP A 98 -8.18 -4.63 -18.16
CA ASP A 98 -9.62 -4.34 -18.05
C ASP A 98 -10.45 -5.49 -17.45
N VAL A 99 -9.96 -6.07 -16.34
CA VAL A 99 -10.57 -7.23 -15.69
C VAL A 99 -11.64 -6.80 -14.69
N PRO A 100 -12.94 -7.11 -14.92
CA PRO A 100 -14.06 -6.75 -14.03
C PRO A 100 -14.12 -7.68 -12.81
N ILE A 101 -13.11 -7.62 -11.97
CA ILE A 101 -12.89 -8.53 -10.84
C ILE A 101 -14.01 -8.48 -9.79
N VAL A 102 -14.55 -7.29 -9.51
CA VAL A 102 -15.65 -7.13 -8.54
C VAL A 102 -16.87 -7.89 -9.02
N ARG A 103 -17.31 -7.64 -10.27
CA ARG A 103 -18.47 -8.31 -10.87
C ARG A 103 -18.30 -9.84 -10.87
N TYR A 104 -17.10 -10.33 -11.16
CA TYR A 104 -16.83 -11.77 -11.13
C TYR A 104 -17.00 -12.35 -9.72
N LEU A 105 -16.40 -11.70 -8.71
CA LEU A 105 -16.46 -12.16 -7.33
C LEU A 105 -17.88 -12.08 -6.76
N GLU A 106 -18.61 -11.01 -7.05
CA GLU A 106 -20.02 -10.86 -6.66
C GLU A 106 -20.89 -11.97 -7.24
N ALA A 107 -20.75 -12.22 -8.55
CA ALA A 107 -21.49 -13.31 -9.22
C ALA A 107 -21.14 -14.70 -8.67
N LYS A 108 -19.89 -14.90 -8.24
CA LYS A 108 -19.41 -16.19 -7.74
C LYS A 108 -19.78 -16.44 -6.27
N LEU A 109 -19.74 -15.38 -5.45
CA LEU A 109 -19.91 -15.47 -4.00
C LEU A 109 -21.33 -15.09 -3.54
N GLY A 110 -22.06 -14.29 -4.32
CA GLY A 110 -23.35 -13.74 -3.91
C GLY A 110 -23.24 -12.71 -2.77
N LEU A 111 -22.09 -12.07 -2.63
CA LEU A 111 -21.78 -11.09 -1.60
C LEU A 111 -21.36 -9.76 -2.24
N PRO A 112 -21.63 -8.61 -1.59
CA PRO A 112 -21.10 -7.33 -2.05
C PRO A 112 -19.57 -7.31 -1.95
N VAL A 113 -18.90 -6.74 -2.98
CA VAL A 113 -17.44 -6.63 -3.05
C VAL A 113 -17.04 -5.17 -3.21
N PHE A 114 -16.21 -4.66 -2.30
CA PHE A 114 -15.70 -3.29 -2.29
C PHE A 114 -14.21 -3.28 -2.60
N MET A 115 -13.81 -2.50 -3.60
CA MET A 115 -12.44 -2.50 -4.10
C MET A 115 -11.81 -1.11 -4.06
N ASP A 116 -10.51 -1.07 -3.73
CA ASP A 116 -9.66 0.09 -3.98
C ASP A 116 -8.19 -0.35 -4.21
N ASN A 117 -7.32 0.61 -4.54
CA ASN A 117 -5.90 0.32 -4.63
C ASN A 117 -5.28 0.01 -3.25
N ASP A 118 -4.12 -0.63 -3.26
CA ASP A 118 -3.42 -1.09 -2.07
C ASP A 118 -2.98 0.05 -1.13
N ALA A 119 -2.64 1.22 -1.66
CA ALA A 119 -2.25 2.38 -0.86
C ALA A 119 -3.47 3.03 -0.17
N ASN A 120 -4.60 3.15 -0.86
CA ASN A 120 -5.86 3.60 -0.28
C ASN A 120 -6.35 2.61 0.79
N ALA A 121 -6.28 1.31 0.50
CA ALA A 121 -6.59 0.27 1.48
C ALA A 121 -5.70 0.38 2.72
N GLY A 122 -4.40 0.61 2.54
CA GLY A 122 -3.48 0.85 3.65
C GLY A 122 -3.82 2.10 4.48
N ALA A 123 -4.21 3.19 3.82
CA ALA A 123 -4.69 4.40 4.51
C ALA A 123 -5.93 4.12 5.35
N LEU A 124 -6.88 3.35 4.82
CA LEU A 124 -8.09 2.94 5.53
C LEU A 124 -7.76 2.03 6.73
N ALA A 125 -6.81 1.11 6.60
CA ALA A 125 -6.36 0.28 7.72
C ALA A 125 -5.80 1.12 8.87
N GLU A 126 -4.98 2.13 8.57
CA GLU A 126 -4.43 3.04 9.58
C GLU A 126 -5.52 3.95 10.17
N TRP A 127 -6.51 4.32 9.39
CA TRP A 127 -7.63 5.16 9.82
C TRP A 127 -8.63 4.39 10.69
N GLU A 128 -8.92 3.12 10.38
CA GLU A 128 -9.87 2.29 11.15
C GLU A 128 -9.20 1.64 12.37
N PHE A 129 -7.98 1.12 12.23
CA PHE A 129 -7.37 0.23 13.21
C PHE A 129 -6.01 0.72 13.74
N GLY A 130 -5.40 1.73 13.07
CA GLY A 130 -4.04 2.17 13.35
C GLY A 130 -3.93 3.31 14.36
N SER A 131 -2.73 3.91 14.42
CA SER A 131 -2.41 5.02 15.31
C SER A 131 -3.09 6.34 14.89
N ALA A 132 -3.53 6.44 13.64
CA ALA A 132 -4.24 7.61 13.10
C ALA A 132 -5.77 7.41 13.09
N LYS A 133 -6.28 6.64 14.04
CA LYS A 133 -7.70 6.29 14.11
C LYS A 133 -8.61 7.52 14.14
N HIS A 134 -9.51 7.59 13.15
CA HIS A 134 -10.58 8.57 13.01
C HIS A 134 -10.14 10.05 12.97
N VAL A 135 -8.89 10.36 12.59
CA VAL A 135 -8.50 11.74 12.29
C VAL A 135 -9.21 12.23 11.02
N ASP A 136 -9.36 13.55 10.88
CA ASP A 136 -10.05 14.09 9.71
C ASP A 136 -9.21 14.00 8.44
N ASN A 137 -7.88 14.18 8.57
CA ASN A 137 -6.96 14.19 7.43
C ASN A 137 -5.73 13.33 7.72
N LEU A 138 -5.54 12.27 6.96
CA LEU A 138 -4.46 11.31 7.06
C LEU A 138 -3.76 11.15 5.71
N VAL A 139 -2.45 11.04 5.74
CA VAL A 139 -1.66 10.51 4.62
C VAL A 139 -1.02 9.20 5.06
N TYR A 140 -1.23 8.15 4.29
CA TYR A 140 -0.46 6.90 4.41
C TYR A 140 0.52 6.81 3.24
N LEU A 141 1.78 6.49 3.52
CA LEU A 141 2.79 6.23 2.50
C LEU A 141 3.22 4.77 2.57
N THR A 142 2.92 4.00 1.53
CA THR A 142 3.53 2.67 1.37
C THR A 142 4.94 2.84 0.80
N MET A 143 5.93 2.30 1.50
CA MET A 143 7.36 2.41 1.19
C MET A 143 7.90 1.01 0.97
N SER A 144 7.72 0.45 -0.22
CA SER A 144 8.10 -0.94 -0.53
C SER A 144 8.84 -1.02 -1.86
N THR A 145 8.42 -1.86 -2.80
CA THR A 145 8.97 -1.91 -4.17
C THR A 145 8.86 -0.56 -4.86
N GLY A 146 7.69 0.08 -4.74
CA GLY A 146 7.43 1.46 -5.16
C GLY A 146 7.22 2.40 -3.98
N MET A 147 6.66 3.57 -4.27
CA MET A 147 6.23 4.58 -3.32
C MET A 147 4.80 5.00 -3.68
N GLY A 148 3.83 4.52 -2.95
CA GLY A 148 2.42 4.91 -3.14
C GLY A 148 1.89 5.71 -1.96
N GLY A 149 0.74 6.36 -2.14
CA GLY A 149 0.06 7.09 -1.08
C GLY A 149 -1.45 6.84 -1.08
N GLY A 150 -2.02 6.78 0.12
CA GLY A 150 -3.45 6.83 0.35
C GLY A 150 -3.79 8.06 1.17
N LEU A 151 -4.83 8.78 0.75
CA LEU A 151 -5.23 10.04 1.36
C LEU A 151 -6.63 9.92 1.96
N VAL A 152 -6.76 10.15 3.26
CA VAL A 152 -8.06 10.42 3.88
C VAL A 152 -8.18 11.92 4.05
N ILE A 153 -9.21 12.52 3.49
CA ILE A 153 -9.50 13.96 3.55
C ILE A 153 -10.92 14.12 4.06
N GLN A 154 -11.09 14.87 5.15
CA GLN A 154 -12.39 15.05 5.80
C GLN A 154 -13.09 13.70 6.09
N LYS A 155 -12.33 12.75 6.65
CA LYS A 155 -12.79 11.39 7.01
C LYS A 155 -13.20 10.51 5.83
N LYS A 156 -12.83 10.87 4.60
CA LYS A 156 -13.15 10.09 3.40
C LYS A 156 -11.88 9.81 2.62
N ILE A 157 -11.79 8.61 2.06
CA ILE A 157 -10.72 8.29 1.13
C ILE A 157 -10.82 9.20 -0.11
N HIS A 158 -9.70 9.77 -0.53
CA HIS A 158 -9.64 10.66 -1.69
C HIS A 158 -9.21 9.90 -2.93
N GLN A 159 -10.17 9.45 -3.72
CA GLN A 159 -9.92 8.73 -4.97
C GLN A 159 -9.64 9.66 -6.16
N GLY A 160 -10.03 10.93 -6.08
CA GLY A 160 -9.92 11.86 -7.20
C GLY A 160 -10.92 11.58 -8.32
N GLY A 161 -10.72 12.22 -9.46
CA GLY A 161 -11.64 12.12 -10.62
C GLY A 161 -11.54 10.82 -11.40
N THR A 162 -10.38 10.17 -11.36
CA THR A 162 -10.00 8.99 -12.16
C THR A 162 -9.50 7.81 -11.31
N ASP A 163 -9.84 7.78 -10.03
CA ASP A 163 -9.37 6.80 -9.04
C ASP A 163 -7.84 6.77 -8.86
N THR A 164 -7.14 7.86 -9.26
CA THR A 164 -5.70 8.05 -9.11
C THR A 164 -5.34 9.14 -8.09
N GLY A 165 -6.28 9.54 -7.25
CA GLY A 165 -6.02 10.42 -6.11
C GLY A 165 -5.06 9.72 -5.14
N GLY A 166 -4.02 10.43 -4.70
CA GLY A 166 -3.01 9.82 -3.82
C GLY A 166 -1.78 9.24 -4.52
N GLU A 167 -1.68 9.33 -5.86
CA GLU A 167 -0.47 8.94 -6.61
C GLU A 167 0.73 9.87 -6.33
N VAL A 168 0.99 10.08 -5.03
CA VAL A 168 2.02 11.01 -4.52
C VAL A 168 3.44 10.56 -4.85
N GLY A 169 3.64 9.28 -5.15
CA GLY A 169 4.93 8.77 -5.64
C GLY A 169 5.36 9.42 -6.95
N HIS A 170 4.44 9.99 -7.72
CA HIS A 170 4.73 10.53 -9.05
C HIS A 170 4.78 12.06 -9.12
N PHE A 171 4.64 12.79 -8.02
CA PHE A 171 4.98 14.21 -8.06
C PHE A 171 6.50 14.40 -8.20
N ILE A 172 6.91 15.41 -8.97
CA ILE A 172 8.31 15.64 -9.35
C ILE A 172 9.04 16.39 -8.22
N LEU A 173 10.03 15.75 -7.61
CA LEU A 173 10.92 16.38 -6.63
C LEU A 173 12.04 17.20 -7.31
N ASP A 174 12.52 16.72 -8.45
CA ASP A 174 13.61 17.33 -9.20
C ASP A 174 13.44 17.03 -10.68
N PRO A 175 13.10 18.00 -11.54
CA PRO A 175 12.86 17.77 -12.96
C PRO A 175 14.12 17.31 -13.73
N LYS A 176 15.30 17.36 -13.10
CA LYS A 176 16.57 16.81 -13.64
C LYS A 176 16.98 15.51 -12.97
N GLY A 177 16.12 14.94 -12.14
CA GLY A 177 16.37 13.71 -11.39
C GLY A 177 16.33 12.44 -12.23
N PRO A 178 16.38 11.27 -11.58
CA PRO A 178 16.38 9.99 -12.27
C PRO A 178 15.06 9.72 -13.00
N GLN A 179 15.14 8.88 -14.04
CA GLN A 179 13.96 8.42 -14.77
C GLN A 179 13.07 7.57 -13.86
N CYS A 180 11.75 7.82 -13.90
CA CYS A 180 10.75 7.03 -13.20
C CYS A 180 10.14 5.96 -14.13
N PRO A 181 9.80 4.77 -13.65
CA PRO A 181 9.07 3.76 -14.44
C PRO A 181 7.75 4.25 -15.03
N CYS A 182 7.12 5.26 -14.44
CA CYS A 182 5.88 5.87 -14.96
C CYS A 182 6.08 6.71 -16.24
N GLY A 183 7.33 6.92 -16.70
CA GLY A 183 7.65 7.72 -17.86
C GLY A 183 8.03 9.18 -17.54
N LEU A 184 7.78 9.66 -16.33
CA LEU A 184 8.21 11.00 -15.88
C LEU A 184 9.63 10.97 -15.34
N GLN A 185 10.25 12.15 -15.16
CA GLN A 185 11.60 12.30 -14.63
C GLN A 185 11.55 12.98 -13.26
N GLY A 186 12.34 12.45 -12.30
CA GLY A 186 12.52 13.05 -10.98
C GLY A 186 11.36 12.88 -10.01
N CYS A 187 10.52 11.88 -10.21
CA CYS A 187 9.42 11.54 -9.30
C CYS A 187 9.91 11.20 -7.90
N PHE A 188 9.08 11.38 -6.91
CA PHE A 188 9.35 10.95 -5.53
C PHE A 188 9.69 9.45 -5.47
N GLU A 189 8.96 8.60 -6.18
CA GLU A 189 9.24 7.17 -6.30
C GLU A 189 10.59 6.87 -6.96
N ALA A 190 11.02 7.66 -7.94
CA ALA A 190 12.34 7.46 -8.58
C ALA A 190 13.50 7.61 -7.58
N TYR A 191 13.29 8.34 -6.49
CA TYR A 191 14.24 8.48 -5.39
C TYR A 191 13.99 7.51 -4.24
N CYS A 192 12.74 7.30 -3.85
CA CYS A 192 12.38 6.62 -2.61
C CYS A 192 11.68 5.26 -2.79
N GLY A 193 11.31 4.87 -4.00
CA GLY A 193 10.85 3.51 -4.30
C GLY A 193 11.99 2.50 -4.19
N GLY A 194 11.74 1.36 -3.54
CA GLY A 194 12.78 0.37 -3.26
C GLY A 194 13.45 -0.19 -4.51
N GLN A 195 12.66 -0.47 -5.56
CA GLN A 195 13.22 -0.96 -6.83
C GLN A 195 14.01 0.13 -7.57
N SER A 196 13.50 1.37 -7.58
CA SER A 196 14.18 2.51 -8.21
C SER A 196 15.52 2.80 -7.53
N LEU A 197 15.55 2.77 -6.19
CA LEU A 197 16.77 2.94 -5.42
C LEU A 197 17.76 1.80 -5.69
N ALA A 198 17.31 0.56 -5.68
CA ALA A 198 18.14 -0.62 -5.95
C ALA A 198 18.78 -0.53 -7.34
N ASN A 199 18.02 -0.16 -8.37
CA ASN A 199 18.52 -0.01 -9.74
C ASN A 199 19.60 1.08 -9.83
N ARG A 200 19.39 2.24 -9.19
CA ARG A 200 20.40 3.32 -9.13
C ARG A 200 21.67 2.87 -8.43
N VAL A 201 21.53 2.14 -7.31
CA VAL A 201 22.69 1.59 -6.59
C VAL A 201 23.46 0.58 -7.44
N LYS A 202 22.77 -0.33 -8.14
CA LYS A 202 23.39 -1.27 -9.08
C LYS A 202 24.19 -0.55 -10.17
N GLU A 203 23.62 0.51 -10.73
CA GLU A 203 24.29 1.32 -11.74
C GLU A 203 25.58 1.96 -11.19
N GLU A 204 25.55 2.58 -10.00
CA GLU A 204 26.74 3.18 -9.40
C GLU A 204 27.80 2.13 -9.04
N VAL A 205 27.38 0.97 -8.52
CA VAL A 205 28.30 -0.15 -8.23
C VAL A 205 28.97 -0.64 -9.52
N SER A 206 28.23 -0.74 -10.64
CA SER A 206 28.79 -1.14 -11.92
C SER A 206 29.83 -0.16 -12.49
N LYS A 207 29.79 1.12 -12.06
CA LYS A 207 30.79 2.14 -12.39
C LYS A 207 32.06 2.04 -11.53
N GLY A 208 32.14 1.05 -10.61
CA GLY A 208 33.34 0.74 -9.84
C GLY A 208 33.44 1.47 -8.48
N VAL A 209 32.32 1.93 -7.91
CA VAL A 209 32.32 2.50 -6.56
C VAL A 209 32.76 1.44 -5.53
N GLN A 210 33.58 1.84 -4.57
CA GLN A 210 34.03 0.94 -3.51
C GLN A 210 32.94 0.79 -2.45
N THR A 211 32.39 -0.42 -2.33
CA THR A 211 31.31 -0.77 -1.39
C THR A 211 31.22 -2.28 -1.20
N ILE A 212 30.72 -2.72 -0.05
CA ILE A 212 30.41 -4.15 0.19
C ILE A 212 29.28 -4.66 -0.72
N LEU A 213 28.47 -3.76 -1.29
CA LEU A 213 27.39 -4.10 -2.22
C LEU A 213 27.92 -4.66 -3.56
N ALA A 214 29.21 -4.42 -3.86
CA ALA A 214 29.85 -4.94 -5.08
C ALA A 214 30.10 -6.46 -5.05
N ASN A 215 29.96 -7.12 -3.89
CA ASN A 215 30.15 -8.56 -3.75
C ASN A 215 29.09 -9.38 -4.49
N ASP A 216 27.85 -8.87 -4.57
CA ASP A 216 26.74 -9.51 -5.30
C ASP A 216 25.77 -8.43 -5.80
N VAL A 217 26.06 -7.89 -6.98
CA VAL A 217 25.30 -6.77 -7.57
C VAL A 217 23.86 -7.16 -7.89
N GLU A 218 23.63 -8.40 -8.32
CA GLU A 218 22.30 -8.86 -8.72
C GLU A 218 21.34 -8.94 -7.53
N SER A 219 21.83 -9.29 -6.35
CA SER A 219 21.03 -9.38 -5.12
C SER A 219 20.66 -8.03 -4.51
N ILE A 220 21.20 -6.90 -5.02
CA ILE A 220 20.95 -5.58 -4.43
C ILE A 220 19.44 -5.26 -4.50
N ASP A 221 18.83 -5.18 -3.34
CA ASP A 221 17.48 -4.68 -3.09
C ASP A 221 17.50 -3.72 -1.89
N MET A 222 16.36 -3.18 -1.49
CA MET A 222 16.25 -2.27 -0.36
C MET A 222 16.78 -2.91 0.95
N LYS A 223 16.59 -4.21 1.15
CA LYS A 223 17.04 -4.90 2.38
C LYS A 223 18.56 -5.00 2.41
N VAL A 224 19.17 -5.36 1.29
CA VAL A 224 20.63 -5.45 1.13
C VAL A 224 21.27 -4.08 1.33
N ILE A 225 20.67 -3.01 0.80
CA ILE A 225 21.14 -1.63 1.01
C ILE A 225 21.07 -1.27 2.50
N ILE A 226 19.96 -1.55 3.18
CA ILE A 226 19.77 -1.27 4.62
C ILE A 226 20.80 -2.06 5.45
N GLU A 227 21.10 -3.30 5.11
CA GLU A 227 22.13 -4.07 5.84
C GLU A 227 23.52 -3.48 5.63
N ALA A 228 23.86 -2.98 4.44
CA ALA A 228 25.12 -2.26 4.21
C ALA A 228 25.19 -0.94 5.01
N VAL A 229 24.08 -0.22 5.13
CA VAL A 229 23.97 0.96 6.01
C VAL A 229 24.27 0.60 7.48
N LYS A 230 23.68 -0.49 8.00
CA LYS A 230 23.93 -0.99 9.35
C LYS A 230 25.38 -1.39 9.57
N GLN A 231 26.04 -1.92 8.54
CA GLN A 231 27.46 -2.25 8.53
C GLN A 231 28.37 -1.03 8.35
N LYS A 232 27.79 0.18 8.27
CA LYS A 232 28.51 1.45 8.11
C LYS A 232 29.32 1.53 6.81
N ASP A 233 28.88 0.87 5.75
CA ASP A 233 29.46 1.03 4.42
C ASP A 233 29.31 2.48 3.97
N ARG A 234 30.44 3.08 3.54
CA ARG A 234 30.49 4.53 3.26
C ARG A 234 29.59 4.93 2.10
N PHE A 235 29.53 4.10 1.05
CA PHE A 235 28.67 4.38 -0.08
C PHE A 235 27.21 4.18 0.27
N ALA A 236 26.85 3.09 0.95
CA ALA A 236 25.47 2.84 1.40
C ALA A 236 24.96 3.94 2.34
N LEU A 237 25.82 4.48 3.22
CA LEU A 237 25.47 5.63 4.05
C LEU A 237 25.14 6.86 3.22
N SER A 238 25.93 7.18 2.19
CA SER A 238 25.67 8.33 1.32
C SER A 238 24.36 8.18 0.52
N VAL A 239 24.07 6.96 0.06
CA VAL A 239 22.78 6.62 -0.58
C VAL A 239 21.62 6.80 0.39
N TRP A 240 21.80 6.37 1.63
CA TRP A 240 20.76 6.49 2.66
C TRP A 240 20.51 7.94 3.09
N GLU A 241 21.56 8.76 3.16
CA GLU A 241 21.43 10.19 3.40
C GLU A 241 20.62 10.89 2.30
N GLU A 242 20.89 10.58 1.02
CA GLU A 242 20.07 11.09 -0.10
C GLU A 242 18.61 10.58 0.03
N TYR A 243 18.41 9.31 0.30
CA TYR A 243 17.08 8.73 0.48
C TYR A 243 16.27 9.48 1.55
N ILE A 244 16.83 9.71 2.73
CA ILE A 244 16.17 10.46 3.82
C ILE A 244 15.90 11.91 3.42
N GLU A 245 16.84 12.55 2.70
CA GLU A 245 16.69 13.92 2.23
C GLU A 245 15.48 14.03 1.26
N ARG A 246 15.41 13.13 0.27
CA ARG A 246 14.32 13.09 -0.70
C ARG A 246 12.99 12.69 -0.06
N LEU A 247 13.02 11.77 0.88
CA LEU A 247 11.83 11.41 1.68
C LEU A 247 11.31 12.62 2.46
N SER A 248 12.21 13.38 3.09
CA SER A 248 11.86 14.60 3.83
C SER A 248 11.27 15.68 2.92
N GLN A 249 11.83 15.86 1.73
CA GLN A 249 11.33 16.78 0.71
C GLN A 249 9.90 16.41 0.30
N GLY A 250 9.65 15.13 -0.02
CA GLY A 250 8.32 14.65 -0.40
C GLY A 250 7.29 14.79 0.70
N ILE A 251 7.64 14.41 1.93
CA ILE A 251 6.77 14.58 3.10
C ILE A 251 6.51 16.06 3.39
N GLY A 252 7.51 16.92 3.23
CA GLY A 252 7.35 18.37 3.38
C GLY A 252 6.32 18.96 2.40
N ILE A 253 6.33 18.51 1.13
CA ILE A 253 5.32 18.89 0.13
C ILE A 253 3.92 18.46 0.58
N LEU A 254 3.76 17.23 1.07
CA LEU A 254 2.48 16.72 1.55
C LEU A 254 1.97 17.52 2.76
N ILE A 255 2.83 17.81 3.72
CA ILE A 255 2.49 18.65 4.89
C ILE A 255 1.99 20.00 4.45
N GLN A 256 2.68 20.69 3.54
CA GLN A 256 2.32 22.04 3.10
C GLN A 256 1.08 22.08 2.20
N THR A 257 0.84 21.01 1.43
CA THR A 257 -0.28 20.97 0.48
C THR A 257 -1.57 20.52 1.15
N LEU A 258 -1.50 19.52 2.04
CA LEU A 258 -2.66 18.85 2.61
C LEU A 258 -2.91 19.24 4.07
N ASN A 259 -1.89 19.76 4.77
CA ASN A 259 -1.93 20.06 6.21
C ASN A 259 -2.58 18.93 7.03
N PRO A 260 -2.08 17.67 6.93
CA PRO A 260 -2.71 16.53 7.56
C PRO A 260 -2.43 16.51 9.07
N GLU A 261 -3.30 15.83 9.82
CA GLU A 261 -3.12 15.58 11.26
C GLU A 261 -2.08 14.48 11.50
N ALA A 262 -1.98 13.54 10.55
CA ALA A 262 -1.02 12.45 10.63
C ALA A 262 -0.48 12.05 9.25
N ILE A 263 0.80 11.66 9.21
CA ILE A 263 1.43 10.95 8.11
C ILE A 263 1.98 9.63 8.66
N ILE A 264 1.45 8.52 8.16
CA ILE A 264 1.86 7.18 8.58
C ILE A 264 2.74 6.56 7.51
N LEU A 265 3.92 6.10 7.93
CA LEU A 265 4.94 5.54 7.05
C LEU A 265 4.95 4.01 7.14
N GLY A 266 4.64 3.36 6.04
CA GLY A 266 4.59 1.90 5.96
C GLY A 266 5.95 1.24 5.73
N THR A 267 5.93 -0.06 5.65
CA THR A 267 6.97 -1.02 5.23
C THR A 267 8.40 -0.69 5.66
N VAL A 268 9.17 0.08 4.89
CA VAL A 268 10.58 0.39 5.22
C VAL A 268 10.69 1.09 6.57
N ALA A 269 9.86 2.10 6.81
CA ALA A 269 9.86 2.83 8.08
C ALA A 269 9.38 1.96 9.24
N THR A 270 8.39 1.08 9.03
CA THR A 270 7.87 0.16 10.05
C THR A 270 8.96 -0.79 10.56
N HIS A 271 9.79 -1.31 9.66
CA HIS A 271 10.82 -2.30 9.99
C HIS A 271 12.18 -1.71 10.38
N ASN A 272 12.44 -0.43 10.07
CA ASN A 272 13.73 0.22 10.28
C ASN A 272 13.56 1.61 10.92
N GLN A 273 12.74 1.71 11.98
CA GLN A 273 12.39 2.97 12.63
C GLN A 273 13.62 3.78 13.06
N ASP A 274 14.63 3.12 13.62
CA ASP A 274 15.85 3.77 14.10
C ASP A 274 16.69 4.40 12.99
N LEU A 275 16.62 3.84 11.78
CA LEU A 275 17.32 4.36 10.61
C LEU A 275 16.54 5.44 9.87
N VAL A 276 15.21 5.43 9.97
CA VAL A 276 14.34 6.35 9.23
C VAL A 276 13.90 7.53 10.09
N MET A 277 13.30 7.28 11.24
CA MET A 277 12.57 8.33 11.97
C MET A 277 13.43 9.46 12.54
N PRO A 278 14.58 9.21 13.20
CA PRO A 278 15.40 10.31 13.74
C PRO A 278 15.96 11.23 12.65
N PRO A 279 16.61 10.74 11.56
CA PRO A 279 17.15 11.63 10.53
C PRO A 279 16.03 12.31 9.72
N LEU A 280 14.88 11.65 9.48
CA LEU A 280 13.71 12.25 8.84
C LEU A 280 13.20 13.45 9.62
N LYS A 281 12.93 13.28 10.93
CA LYS A 281 12.45 14.37 11.80
C LYS A 281 13.42 15.55 11.81
N LYS A 282 14.73 15.29 11.80
CA LYS A 282 15.75 16.33 11.73
C LYS A 282 15.75 17.06 10.39
N ALA A 283 15.53 16.36 9.28
CA ALA A 283 15.59 16.94 7.95
C ALA A 283 14.33 17.74 7.58
N LEU A 284 13.17 17.36 8.09
CA LEU A 284 11.87 17.94 7.76
C LEU A 284 11.78 19.46 8.01
N CYS A 285 12.49 19.99 9.00
CA CYS A 285 12.49 21.44 9.28
C CYS A 285 13.04 22.27 8.12
N ARG A 286 13.70 21.67 7.13
CA ARG A 286 14.17 22.34 5.91
C ARG A 286 13.12 22.36 4.80
N TYR A 287 12.11 21.51 4.88
CA TYR A 287 11.14 21.24 3.80
C TYR A 287 9.70 21.55 4.15
N ALA A 288 9.39 21.75 5.42
CA ALA A 288 8.05 22.08 5.85
C ALA A 288 8.00 23.33 6.72
N TRP A 289 6.95 24.08 6.56
CA TRP A 289 6.65 25.25 7.41
C TRP A 289 6.45 24.79 8.86
N LYS A 290 6.92 25.59 9.80
CA LYS A 290 6.91 25.21 11.22
C LYS A 290 5.51 24.91 11.75
N ILE A 291 4.50 25.72 11.40
CA ILE A 291 3.13 25.59 11.93
C ILE A 291 2.52 24.22 11.54
N PRO A 292 2.40 23.86 10.25
CA PRO A 292 1.84 22.56 9.89
C PRO A 292 2.76 21.37 10.29
N LEU A 293 4.08 21.58 10.34
CA LEU A 293 5.02 20.54 10.78
C LEU A 293 4.87 20.21 12.28
N ASP A 294 4.71 21.23 13.13
CA ASP A 294 4.52 21.04 14.57
C ASP A 294 3.15 20.37 14.88
N TYR A 295 2.18 20.55 14.00
CA TYR A 295 0.84 19.97 14.14
C TYR A 295 0.76 18.51 13.65
N CYS A 296 1.44 18.20 12.56
CA CYS A 296 1.38 16.89 11.92
C CYS A 296 2.16 15.83 12.70
N ARG A 297 1.50 14.75 13.10
CA ARG A 297 2.18 13.57 13.66
C ARG A 297 2.77 12.76 12.52
N ILE A 298 4.05 12.37 12.64
CA ILE A 298 4.72 11.51 11.64
C ILE A 298 5.20 10.27 12.36
N GLU A 299 4.62 9.13 12.03
CA GLU A 299 4.77 7.88 12.75
C GLU A 299 4.95 6.71 11.78
N PRO A 300 5.71 5.67 12.13
CA PRO A 300 5.70 4.43 11.38
C PRO A 300 4.40 3.66 11.62
N SER A 301 3.94 2.92 10.62
CA SER A 301 2.80 2.01 10.76
C SER A 301 3.04 1.00 11.88
N ALA A 302 2.01 0.73 12.66
CA ALA A 302 2.04 -0.31 13.71
C ALA A 302 1.77 -1.72 13.13
N HIS A 303 1.21 -1.81 11.92
CA HIS A 303 0.72 -3.06 11.31
C HIS A 303 1.84 -3.79 10.54
N LYS A 304 2.69 -4.52 11.26
CA LYS A 304 3.81 -5.27 10.68
C LYS A 304 3.32 -6.46 9.86
N GLY A 305 3.32 -6.31 8.51
CA GLY A 305 3.04 -7.41 7.58
C GLY A 305 1.57 -7.77 7.39
N GLU A 306 0.64 -7.06 8.04
CA GLU A 306 -0.81 -7.31 7.96
C GLU A 306 -1.59 -6.17 7.32
N ILE A 307 -0.91 -5.06 6.98
CA ILE A 307 -1.54 -3.84 6.48
C ILE A 307 -2.43 -4.08 5.25
N GLY A 308 -2.03 -4.94 4.32
CA GLY A 308 -2.83 -5.26 3.13
C GLY A 308 -4.13 -6.00 3.48
N MET A 309 -4.06 -6.99 4.38
CA MET A 309 -5.27 -7.71 4.84
C MET A 309 -6.18 -6.79 5.65
N LEU A 310 -5.64 -5.99 6.57
CA LEU A 310 -6.40 -5.00 7.33
C LEU A 310 -7.02 -3.95 6.41
N GLY A 311 -6.30 -3.51 5.38
CA GLY A 311 -6.82 -2.60 4.36
C GLY A 311 -8.01 -3.20 3.60
N ALA A 312 -7.89 -4.46 3.22
CA ALA A 312 -8.99 -5.17 2.58
C ALA A 312 -10.21 -5.28 3.52
N LEU A 313 -10.01 -5.60 4.80
CA LEU A 313 -11.12 -5.59 5.78
C LEU A 313 -11.73 -4.18 5.94
N ALA A 314 -10.90 -3.14 6.01
CA ALA A 314 -11.36 -1.75 6.10
C ALA A 314 -12.22 -1.33 4.89
N LEU A 315 -11.87 -1.78 3.67
CA LEU A 315 -12.69 -1.55 2.48
C LEU A 315 -14.08 -2.19 2.61
N ALA A 316 -14.17 -3.42 3.10
CA ALA A 316 -15.46 -4.07 3.36
C ALA A 316 -16.30 -3.29 4.38
N ILE A 317 -15.68 -2.81 5.46
CA ILE A 317 -16.35 -2.02 6.50
C ILE A 317 -16.86 -0.69 5.95
N GLN A 318 -16.03 0.04 5.20
CA GLN A 318 -16.45 1.30 4.60
C GLN A 318 -17.60 1.12 3.62
N GLY A 319 -17.54 0.10 2.76
CA GLY A 319 -18.60 -0.23 1.84
C GLY A 319 -19.93 -0.54 2.55
N LEU A 320 -19.88 -1.31 3.63
CA LEU A 320 -21.07 -1.59 4.44
C LEU A 320 -21.66 -0.33 5.12
N ASN A 321 -20.79 0.61 5.53
CA ASN A 321 -21.21 1.83 6.22
C ASN A 321 -21.70 2.93 5.24
N SER A 322 -21.27 2.93 4.00
CA SER A 322 -21.65 3.93 2.99
C SER A 322 -23.08 3.77 2.49
N GLY A 323 -23.72 2.63 2.74
CA GLY A 323 -25.06 2.32 2.24
C GLY A 323 -25.12 2.12 0.71
N GLU A 324 -24.00 2.00 0.04
CA GLU A 324 -23.89 1.76 -1.42
C GLU A 324 -24.27 0.34 -1.84
N ILE A 325 -24.91 -0.41 -0.96
CA ILE A 325 -25.53 -1.69 -1.32
C ILE A 325 -26.85 -1.36 -2.02
N ASP A 326 -26.80 -1.11 -3.32
CA ASP A 326 -27.98 -1.14 -4.18
C ASP A 326 -28.10 -2.55 -4.79
N PRO A 327 -29.01 -3.40 -4.30
CA PRO A 327 -29.18 -4.76 -4.81
C PRO A 327 -29.80 -4.81 -6.21
N GLN A 328 -29.95 -3.65 -6.89
CA GLN A 328 -30.65 -3.54 -8.18
C GLN A 328 -29.86 -2.79 -9.28
N LYS A 329 -28.56 -2.56 -9.12
CA LYS A 329 -27.73 -2.07 -10.24
C LYS A 329 -26.91 -3.15 -10.91
#